data_8484a6e54fb04cb8483e382b71f6511b
#
_entry.id   8484a6e54fb04cb8483e382b71f6511b
#
_cell.length_a   1.000
_cell.length_b   1.000
_cell.length_c   1.000
_cell.angle_alpha   90.00
_cell.angle_beta   90.00
_cell.angle_gamma   90.00
#
_symmetry.space_group_name_H-M   'P 1'
#
loop_
_entity.id
_entity.type
_entity.pdbx_description
1 polymer ?
#
loop_
_entity_poly.entity_id
_entity_poly.type
_entity_poly.pdbx_seq_one_letter_code
_entity_poly.pdbx_strand_id
1 'polypeptide(L)'
;MWDAFADSTRGRQSLRVGRYLLVGAILAYLAYQLAGIGWADVLRSFPTTPWFYATVLAMYAILPLAEVLIYSRVWNLDTRASLPILLRKRVLNTDVVGYSGEVYLFGWAKQHLETGTARSLALAIKDNLIISSMMSVASAVGILVVLLATGYVTLGDVMQNPTPGYLVAGGAAIAFAGGLVVQFRRSIFTLPRALLGWMFGVHGGRFLLSNALQVVQWWVVIPEAPFSTWATLLAVLIITNRIPLLPSRDLFFAGAGIGMAAGLGIPQAAMAGMLLVRSALDRILNTGLFGLTLLWERYQEAPQLTSYAHPEAGLDEAIESDAAAATESQPK
;
A
#
# COMPACT_ATOMS: atom_id res chain seq x y z
N MET A 1 16.90 23.59 7.62
CA MET A 1 17.32 23.17 8.98
C MET A 1 17.01 21.69 9.25
N TRP A 2 15.81 21.18 8.92
CA TRP A 2 15.44 19.77 9.07
C TRP A 2 16.25 18.83 8.15
N ASP A 3 16.42 19.19 6.89
CA ASP A 3 17.19 18.40 5.91
C ASP A 3 18.67 18.29 6.33
N ALA A 4 19.27 19.40 6.80
CA ALA A 4 20.64 19.40 7.30
C ALA A 4 20.83 18.53 8.57
N PHE A 5 19.79 18.43 9.42
CA PHE A 5 19.80 17.51 10.57
C PHE A 5 19.64 16.06 10.15
N ALA A 6 18.70 15.78 9.25
CA ALA A 6 18.44 14.42 8.75
C ALA A 6 19.63 13.84 7.99
N ASP A 7 20.40 14.67 7.30
CA ASP A 7 21.61 14.27 6.56
C ASP A 7 22.85 14.15 7.43
N SER A 8 22.86 14.72 8.63
CA SER A 8 23.98 14.59 9.56
C SER A 8 24.09 13.17 10.12
N THR A 9 25.32 12.71 10.41
CA THR A 9 25.56 11.37 10.99
C THR A 9 24.82 11.20 12.33
N ARG A 10 24.79 12.26 13.15
CA ARG A 10 24.07 12.29 14.43
C ARG A 10 22.56 12.29 14.23
N GLY A 11 22.03 13.02 13.27
CA GLY A 11 20.60 13.05 12.93
C GLY A 11 20.10 11.66 12.48
N ARG A 12 20.84 10.99 11.59
CA ARG A 12 20.51 9.62 11.15
C ARG A 12 20.55 8.61 12.28
N GLN A 13 21.52 8.72 13.20
CA GLN A 13 21.58 7.87 14.40
C GLN A 13 20.38 8.14 15.33
N SER A 14 20.05 9.40 15.61
CA SER A 14 18.92 9.78 16.45
C SER A 14 17.58 9.29 15.89
N LEU A 15 17.35 9.42 14.58
CA LEU A 15 16.16 8.91 13.91
C LEU A 15 16.08 7.36 13.97
N ARG A 16 17.23 6.69 13.82
CA ARG A 16 17.30 5.23 13.94
C ARG A 16 16.99 4.77 15.37
N VAL A 17 17.60 5.41 16.37
CA VAL A 17 17.34 5.12 17.79
C VAL A 17 15.88 5.42 18.13
N GLY A 18 15.33 6.56 17.72
CA GLY A 18 13.93 6.89 17.93
C GLY A 18 12.97 5.86 17.32
N ARG A 19 13.29 5.35 16.12
CA ARG A 19 12.51 4.27 15.48
C ARG A 19 12.56 2.97 16.32
N TYR A 20 13.73 2.55 16.79
CA TYR A 20 13.85 1.35 17.62
C TYR A 20 13.15 1.50 18.98
N LEU A 21 13.24 2.67 19.59
CA LEU A 21 12.53 2.96 20.86
C LEU A 21 11.01 2.90 20.65
N LEU A 22 10.49 3.47 19.54
CA LEU A 22 9.06 3.43 19.24
C LEU A 22 8.57 2.00 18.95
N VAL A 23 9.32 1.22 18.17
CA VAL A 23 9.02 -0.20 17.95
C VAL A 23 9.05 -0.99 19.25
N GLY A 24 10.07 -0.77 20.07
CA GLY A 24 10.18 -1.38 21.39
C GLY A 24 9.00 -1.04 22.31
N ALA A 25 8.55 0.21 22.33
CA ALA A 25 7.39 0.64 23.09
C ALA A 25 6.08 -0.02 22.59
N ILE A 26 5.88 -0.12 21.26
CA ILE A 26 4.73 -0.81 20.67
C ILE A 26 4.73 -2.30 21.06
N LEU A 27 5.89 -2.97 20.97
CA LEU A 27 6.01 -4.38 21.33
C LEU A 27 5.79 -4.60 22.82
N ALA A 28 6.33 -3.74 23.69
CA ALA A 28 6.11 -3.81 25.13
C ALA A 28 4.64 -3.60 25.48
N TYR A 29 3.97 -2.65 24.84
CA TYR A 29 2.53 -2.41 25.04
C TYR A 29 1.69 -3.62 24.58
N LEU A 30 1.99 -4.21 23.42
CA LEU A 30 1.34 -5.43 22.96
C LEU A 30 1.56 -6.60 23.92
N ALA A 31 2.80 -6.80 24.38
CA ALA A 31 3.11 -7.85 25.33
C ALA A 31 2.34 -7.67 26.66
N TYR A 32 2.24 -6.43 27.15
CA TYR A 32 1.44 -6.09 28.31
C TYR A 32 -0.05 -6.43 28.12
N GLN A 33 -0.65 -6.04 26.99
CA GLN A 33 -2.04 -6.36 26.69
C GLN A 33 -2.27 -7.87 26.61
N LEU A 34 -1.38 -8.60 25.91
CA LEU A 34 -1.48 -10.06 25.74
C LEU A 34 -1.31 -10.81 27.06
N ALA A 35 -0.43 -10.33 27.94
CA ALA A 35 -0.28 -10.89 29.30
C ALA A 35 -1.55 -10.69 30.13
N GLY A 36 -2.23 -9.56 29.98
CA GLY A 36 -3.50 -9.29 30.64
C GLY A 36 -4.66 -10.16 30.15
N ILE A 37 -4.68 -10.53 28.86
CA ILE A 37 -5.67 -11.42 28.26
C ILE A 37 -5.40 -12.89 28.64
N GLY A 38 -4.15 -13.29 28.71
CA GLY A 38 -3.70 -14.67 28.86
C GLY A 38 -3.22 -15.30 27.54
N TRP A 39 -1.97 -15.69 27.50
CA TRP A 39 -1.37 -16.28 26.30
C TRP A 39 -2.09 -17.54 25.79
N ALA A 40 -2.59 -18.38 26.70
CA ALA A 40 -3.34 -19.59 26.36
C ALA A 40 -4.65 -19.25 25.63
N ASP A 41 -5.36 -18.23 26.08
CA ASP A 41 -6.63 -17.81 25.49
C ASP A 41 -6.42 -17.17 24.11
N VAL A 42 -5.36 -16.41 23.95
CA VAL A 42 -4.95 -15.85 22.62
C VAL A 42 -4.64 -16.98 21.65
N LEU A 43 -3.84 -17.99 22.05
CA LEU A 43 -3.50 -19.12 21.18
C LEU A 43 -4.72 -19.96 20.80
N ARG A 44 -5.66 -20.17 21.73
CA ARG A 44 -6.93 -20.88 21.46
C ARG A 44 -7.86 -20.10 20.54
N SER A 45 -7.68 -18.79 20.47
CA SER A 45 -8.49 -17.88 19.64
C SER A 45 -7.92 -17.65 18.24
N PHE A 46 -6.92 -18.43 17.82
CA PHE A 46 -6.42 -18.35 16.46
C PHE A 46 -7.51 -18.73 15.45
N PRO A 47 -7.63 -17.99 14.33
CA PRO A 47 -8.63 -18.30 13.32
C PRO A 47 -8.52 -19.73 12.80
N THR A 48 -9.61 -20.51 12.92
CA THR A 48 -9.67 -21.89 12.42
C THR A 48 -10.35 -21.98 11.07
N THR A 49 -11.07 -20.93 10.65
CA THR A 49 -11.76 -20.89 9.36
C THR A 49 -10.76 -20.76 8.19
N PRO A 50 -10.84 -21.64 7.15
CA PRO A 50 -9.96 -21.55 6.00
C PRO A 50 -10.14 -20.26 5.20
N TRP A 51 -11.30 -19.64 5.26
CA TRP A 51 -11.61 -18.38 4.58
C TRP A 51 -10.76 -17.21 5.07
N PHE A 52 -10.36 -17.22 6.35
CA PHE A 52 -9.41 -16.23 6.88
C PHE A 52 -8.09 -16.31 6.12
N TYR A 53 -7.54 -17.49 5.95
CA TYR A 53 -6.27 -17.71 5.25
C TYR A 53 -6.38 -17.42 3.76
N ALA A 54 -7.50 -17.80 3.14
CA ALA A 54 -7.78 -17.49 1.74
C ALA A 54 -7.82 -15.97 1.49
N THR A 55 -8.46 -15.19 2.39
CA THR A 55 -8.48 -13.73 2.27
C THR A 55 -7.09 -13.12 2.49
N VAL A 56 -6.25 -13.67 3.39
CA VAL A 56 -4.84 -13.25 3.55
C VAL A 56 -4.09 -13.40 2.22
N LEU A 57 -4.17 -14.58 1.60
CA LEU A 57 -3.49 -14.85 0.32
C LEU A 57 -4.02 -13.97 -0.81
N ALA A 58 -5.34 -13.79 -0.90
CA ALA A 58 -5.96 -12.91 -1.88
C ALA A 58 -5.47 -11.46 -1.72
N MET A 59 -5.51 -10.91 -0.51
CA MET A 59 -5.02 -9.55 -0.23
C MET A 59 -3.52 -9.42 -0.49
N TYR A 60 -2.75 -10.47 -0.24
CA TYR A 60 -1.33 -10.49 -0.56
C TYR A 60 -1.09 -10.42 -2.07
N ALA A 61 -1.88 -11.13 -2.86
CA ALA A 61 -1.72 -11.21 -4.32
C ALA A 61 -2.24 -9.95 -5.07
N ILE A 62 -3.19 -9.21 -4.50
CA ILE A 62 -3.87 -8.08 -5.18
C ILE A 62 -2.87 -7.04 -5.73
N LEU A 63 -1.87 -6.62 -4.96
CA LEU A 63 -0.93 -5.60 -5.43
C LEU A 63 -0.04 -6.10 -6.58
N PRO A 64 0.65 -7.24 -6.48
CA PRO A 64 1.42 -7.76 -7.61
C PRO A 64 0.57 -7.99 -8.85
N LEU A 65 -0.65 -8.53 -8.71
CA LEU A 65 -1.55 -8.75 -9.84
C LEU A 65 -2.01 -7.44 -10.50
N ALA A 66 -2.32 -6.41 -9.70
CA ALA A 66 -2.63 -5.08 -10.24
C ALA A 66 -1.45 -4.49 -11.02
N GLU A 67 -0.22 -4.65 -10.52
CA GLU A 67 0.98 -4.18 -11.21
C GLU A 67 1.27 -5.01 -12.48
N VAL A 68 1.01 -6.32 -12.48
CA VAL A 68 1.06 -7.14 -13.70
C VAL A 68 0.11 -6.58 -14.76
N LEU A 69 -1.14 -6.27 -14.41
CA LEU A 69 -2.11 -5.67 -15.33
C LEU A 69 -1.66 -4.31 -15.87
N ILE A 70 -0.96 -3.52 -15.08
CA ILE A 70 -0.47 -2.20 -15.49
C ILE A 70 0.76 -2.37 -16.41
N TYR A 71 1.79 -3.06 -15.97
CA TYR A 71 3.03 -3.17 -16.74
C TYR A 71 2.91 -4.07 -17.97
N SER A 72 1.94 -4.99 -18.01
CA SER A 72 1.62 -5.71 -19.25
C SER A 72 1.13 -4.76 -20.36
N ARG A 73 0.45 -3.65 -20.01
CA ARG A 73 0.06 -2.63 -20.99
C ARG A 73 1.10 -1.55 -21.23
N VAL A 74 1.80 -1.15 -20.17
CA VAL A 74 2.80 -0.06 -20.26
C VAL A 74 4.06 -0.51 -21.00
N TRP A 75 4.52 -1.74 -20.73
CA TRP A 75 5.75 -2.30 -21.30
C TRP A 75 5.53 -3.57 -22.12
N ASN A 76 4.28 -3.91 -22.42
CA ASN A 76 3.91 -5.14 -23.14
C ASN A 76 4.54 -6.42 -22.54
N LEU A 77 4.64 -6.48 -21.21
CA LEU A 77 5.23 -7.61 -20.52
C LEU A 77 4.33 -8.84 -20.53
N ASP A 78 4.92 -10.02 -20.73
CA ASP A 78 4.20 -11.27 -20.49
C ASP A 78 3.81 -11.38 -19.01
N THR A 79 2.54 -11.69 -18.78
CA THR A 79 1.94 -11.76 -17.45
C THR A 79 2.63 -12.80 -16.55
N ARG A 80 3.05 -13.95 -17.12
CA ARG A 80 3.68 -15.03 -16.35
C ARG A 80 5.11 -14.69 -15.98
N ALA A 81 5.84 -14.07 -16.89
CA ALA A 81 7.24 -13.70 -16.68
C ALA A 81 7.37 -12.50 -15.71
N SER A 82 6.40 -11.58 -15.71
CA SER A 82 6.45 -10.37 -14.87
C SER A 82 6.06 -10.61 -13.42
N LEU A 83 5.25 -11.64 -13.12
CA LEU A 83 4.76 -11.89 -11.77
C LEU A 83 5.87 -12.09 -10.71
N PRO A 84 6.91 -12.93 -10.93
CA PRO A 84 8.00 -13.09 -9.97
C PRO A 84 8.75 -11.78 -9.69
N ILE A 85 8.95 -10.95 -10.73
CA ILE A 85 9.65 -9.67 -10.64
C ILE A 85 8.85 -8.71 -9.75
N LEU A 86 7.54 -8.64 -9.96
CA LEU A 86 6.65 -7.76 -9.20
C LEU A 86 6.39 -8.27 -7.77
N LEU A 87 6.42 -9.58 -7.56
CA LEU A 87 6.44 -10.15 -6.20
C LEU A 87 7.72 -9.74 -5.46
N ARG A 88 8.88 -9.84 -6.10
CA ARG A 88 10.15 -9.40 -5.51
C ARG A 88 10.16 -7.90 -5.24
N LYS A 89 9.68 -7.09 -6.18
CA LYS A 89 9.48 -5.65 -5.98
C LYS A 89 8.68 -5.38 -4.71
N ARG A 90 7.56 -6.10 -4.50
CA ARG A 90 6.72 -5.97 -3.31
C ARG A 90 7.49 -6.27 -2.03
N VAL A 91 8.21 -7.39 -1.98
CA VAL A 91 8.97 -7.80 -0.80
C VAL A 91 10.05 -6.77 -0.47
N LEU A 92 10.79 -6.29 -1.47
CA LEU A 92 11.81 -5.26 -1.28
C LEU A 92 11.22 -3.97 -0.70
N ASN A 93 10.04 -3.54 -1.15
CA ASN A 93 9.36 -2.36 -0.63
C ASN A 93 8.86 -2.52 0.81
N THR A 94 8.55 -3.76 1.21
CA THR A 94 7.97 -4.04 2.54
C THR A 94 9.05 -4.26 3.60
N ASP A 95 10.08 -5.03 3.28
CA ASP A 95 11.01 -5.58 4.29
C ASP A 95 12.40 -4.92 4.25
N VAL A 96 12.78 -4.25 3.16
CA VAL A 96 14.09 -3.61 3.06
C VAL A 96 13.99 -2.11 3.33
N VAL A 97 13.64 -1.34 2.33
CA VAL A 97 13.43 0.12 2.44
C VAL A 97 12.30 0.52 1.50
N GLY A 98 11.45 1.43 1.91
CA GLY A 98 10.41 1.96 1.02
C GLY A 98 11.01 2.44 -0.30
N TYR A 99 10.36 2.09 -1.40
CA TYR A 99 10.78 2.37 -2.79
C TYR A 99 12.01 1.59 -3.30
N SER A 100 12.61 0.69 -2.52
CA SER A 100 13.70 -0.16 -3.02
C SER A 100 13.26 -1.11 -4.14
N GLY A 101 11.99 -1.51 -4.11
CA GLY A 101 11.38 -2.31 -5.18
C GLY A 101 11.24 -1.55 -6.50
N GLU A 102 11.00 -0.24 -6.49
CA GLU A 102 11.00 0.61 -7.67
C GLU A 102 12.39 0.71 -8.30
N VAL A 103 13.41 0.85 -7.46
CA VAL A 103 14.82 0.86 -7.92
C VAL A 103 15.18 -0.48 -8.55
N TYR A 104 14.78 -1.58 -7.92
CA TYR A 104 14.95 -2.93 -8.46
C TYR A 104 14.25 -3.08 -9.82
N LEU A 105 12.96 -2.70 -9.88
CA LEU A 105 12.17 -2.79 -11.11
C LEU A 105 12.77 -1.97 -12.24
N PHE A 106 13.24 -0.75 -11.95
CA PHE A 106 13.95 0.08 -12.94
C PHE A 106 15.23 -0.57 -13.45
N GLY A 107 16.06 -1.10 -12.53
CA GLY A 107 17.29 -1.81 -12.90
C GLY A 107 17.02 -3.03 -13.76
N TRP A 108 16.02 -3.83 -13.39
CA TRP A 108 15.59 -4.98 -14.16
C TRP A 108 15.07 -4.58 -15.55
N ALA A 109 14.17 -3.59 -15.63
CA ALA A 109 13.61 -3.13 -16.89
C ALA A 109 14.69 -2.60 -17.86
N LYS A 110 15.66 -1.84 -17.33
CA LYS A 110 16.80 -1.34 -18.12
C LYS A 110 17.66 -2.45 -18.71
N GLN A 111 17.76 -3.60 -18.05
CA GLN A 111 18.58 -4.73 -18.50
C GLN A 111 17.86 -5.67 -19.48
N HIS A 112 16.53 -5.78 -19.37
CA HIS A 112 15.76 -6.83 -20.05
C HIS A 112 14.78 -6.29 -21.10
N LEU A 113 14.48 -4.97 -21.09
CA LEU A 113 13.62 -4.37 -22.10
C LEU A 113 14.49 -3.71 -23.17
N GLU A 114 14.40 -4.20 -24.39
CA GLU A 114 15.14 -3.67 -25.55
C GLU A 114 14.60 -2.32 -26.02
N THR A 115 13.38 -1.97 -25.59
CA THR A 115 12.65 -0.79 -26.04
C THR A 115 12.48 0.22 -24.93
N GLY A 116 12.74 1.47 -25.27
CA GLY A 116 12.57 2.61 -24.38
C GLY A 116 13.89 3.12 -23.79
N THR A 117 13.97 4.43 -23.64
CA THR A 117 15.09 5.08 -22.98
C THR A 117 15.02 4.85 -21.47
N ALA A 118 16.15 4.91 -20.77
CA ALA A 118 16.15 4.87 -19.30
C ALA A 118 15.22 5.94 -18.69
N ARG A 119 15.04 7.07 -19.40
CA ARG A 119 14.12 8.13 -19.01
C ARG A 119 12.66 7.69 -19.11
N SER A 120 12.23 7.06 -20.21
CA SER A 120 10.83 6.60 -20.38
C SER A 120 10.47 5.52 -19.37
N LEU A 121 11.38 4.57 -19.06
CA LEU A 121 11.19 3.56 -18.03
C LEU A 121 11.01 4.18 -16.64
N ALA A 122 11.87 5.14 -16.29
CA ALA A 122 11.78 5.84 -14.99
C ALA A 122 10.47 6.65 -14.88
N LEU A 123 10.04 7.30 -15.97
CA LEU A 123 8.81 8.09 -16.00
C LEU A 123 7.57 7.21 -15.86
N ALA A 124 7.52 6.03 -16.46
CA ALA A 124 6.44 5.07 -16.31
C ALA A 124 6.31 4.57 -14.86
N ILE A 125 7.43 4.25 -14.21
CA ILE A 125 7.45 3.87 -12.78
C ILE A 125 6.99 5.03 -11.90
N LYS A 126 7.46 6.25 -12.17
CA LYS A 126 7.04 7.47 -11.47
C LYS A 126 5.54 7.69 -11.57
N ASP A 127 4.97 7.60 -12.78
CA ASP A 127 3.54 7.80 -12.99
C ASP A 127 2.72 6.74 -12.26
N ASN A 128 3.14 5.46 -12.32
CA ASN A 128 2.50 4.37 -11.56
C ASN A 128 2.51 4.65 -10.06
N LEU A 129 3.63 5.10 -9.51
CA LEU A 129 3.78 5.40 -8.09
C LEU A 129 2.88 6.56 -7.66
N ILE A 130 2.83 7.64 -8.45
CA ILE A 130 1.99 8.81 -8.18
C ILE A 130 0.51 8.40 -8.20
N ILE A 131 0.05 7.68 -9.24
CA ILE A 131 -1.33 7.24 -9.39
C ILE A 131 -1.72 6.30 -8.23
N SER A 132 -0.87 5.34 -7.91
CA SER A 132 -1.07 4.44 -6.77
C SER A 132 -1.27 5.23 -5.46
N SER A 133 -0.42 6.22 -5.21
CA SER A 133 -0.51 7.08 -4.02
C SER A 133 -1.79 7.91 -4.00
N MET A 134 -2.15 8.52 -5.13
CA MET A 134 -3.39 9.31 -5.28
C MET A 134 -4.62 8.44 -5.03
N MET A 135 -4.71 7.27 -5.67
CA MET A 135 -5.84 6.36 -5.50
C MET A 135 -5.93 5.78 -4.09
N SER A 136 -4.79 5.57 -3.45
CA SER A 136 -4.74 5.19 -2.03
C SER A 136 -5.38 6.25 -1.14
N VAL A 137 -5.04 7.53 -1.34
CA VAL A 137 -5.65 8.64 -0.58
C VAL A 137 -7.12 8.81 -0.93
N ALA A 138 -7.46 8.83 -2.22
CA ALA A 138 -8.84 9.00 -2.68
C ALA A 138 -9.77 7.89 -2.15
N SER A 139 -9.32 6.63 -2.22
CA SER A 139 -10.08 5.50 -1.68
C SER A 139 -10.26 5.59 -0.16
N ALA A 140 -9.21 5.97 0.58
CA ALA A 140 -9.29 6.15 2.02
C ALA A 140 -10.31 7.23 2.41
N VAL A 141 -10.22 8.38 1.77
CA VAL A 141 -11.15 9.50 2.02
C VAL A 141 -12.57 9.12 1.61
N GLY A 142 -12.74 8.52 0.43
CA GLY A 142 -14.05 8.09 -0.05
C GLY A 142 -14.72 7.08 0.89
N ILE A 143 -13.99 6.07 1.37
CA ILE A 143 -14.52 5.11 2.34
C ILE A 143 -14.88 5.79 3.65
N LEU A 144 -14.03 6.64 4.22
CA LEU A 144 -14.32 7.35 5.46
C LEU A 144 -15.54 8.27 5.32
N VAL A 145 -15.67 8.98 4.20
CA VAL A 145 -16.84 9.82 3.92
C VAL A 145 -18.11 8.99 3.86
N VAL A 146 -18.09 7.82 3.18
CA VAL A 146 -19.24 6.92 3.11
C VAL A 146 -19.60 6.38 4.50
N LEU A 147 -18.63 5.93 5.30
CA LEU A 147 -18.87 5.40 6.64
C LEU A 147 -19.45 6.46 7.58
N LEU A 148 -18.99 7.70 7.50
CA LEU A 148 -19.52 8.82 8.26
C LEU A 148 -20.92 9.22 7.78
N ALA A 149 -21.14 9.32 6.47
CA ALA A 149 -22.42 9.72 5.89
C ALA A 149 -23.54 8.68 6.14
N THR A 150 -23.20 7.41 6.19
CA THR A 150 -24.13 6.31 6.50
C THR A 150 -24.36 6.09 8.00
N GLY A 151 -23.61 6.80 8.87
CA GLY A 151 -23.70 6.66 10.33
C GLY A 151 -23.12 5.35 10.88
N TYR A 152 -22.44 4.54 10.06
CA TYR A 152 -21.74 3.35 10.56
C TYR A 152 -20.55 3.67 11.46
N VAL A 153 -19.99 4.85 11.30
CA VAL A 153 -18.92 5.39 12.15
C VAL A 153 -19.29 6.80 12.55
N THR A 154 -19.17 7.12 13.82
CA THR A 154 -19.28 8.49 14.29
C THR A 154 -17.89 9.09 14.54
N LEU A 155 -17.79 10.41 14.54
CA LEU A 155 -16.52 11.07 14.86
C LEU A 155 -16.07 10.76 16.29
N GLY A 156 -17.01 10.52 17.21
CA GLY A 156 -16.72 10.09 18.57
C GLY A 156 -16.05 8.72 18.64
N ASP A 157 -16.43 7.79 17.73
CA ASP A 157 -15.85 6.44 17.68
C ASP A 157 -14.39 6.46 17.19
N VAL A 158 -14.03 7.46 16.38
CA VAL A 158 -12.70 7.57 15.76
C VAL A 158 -11.78 8.47 16.56
N MET A 159 -12.34 9.50 17.23
CA MET A 159 -11.58 10.52 17.95
C MET A 159 -12.29 10.85 19.27
N GLN A 160 -11.63 10.62 20.38
CA GLN A 160 -12.20 10.88 21.71
C GLN A 160 -12.57 12.36 21.96
N ASN A 161 -12.05 13.30 21.19
CA ASN A 161 -12.40 14.73 21.21
C ASN A 161 -12.09 15.39 19.85
N PRO A 162 -12.96 15.30 18.86
CA PRO A 162 -12.72 16.00 17.60
C PRO A 162 -13.03 17.48 17.74
N THR A 163 -12.03 18.32 17.62
CA THR A 163 -12.30 19.72 17.28
C THR A 163 -12.72 19.76 15.79
N PRO A 164 -13.93 20.28 15.47
CA PRO A 164 -14.42 20.34 14.08
C PRO A 164 -13.43 20.98 13.10
N GLY A 165 -12.56 21.87 13.60
CA GLY A 165 -11.53 22.55 12.82
C GLY A 165 -10.51 21.61 12.15
N TYR A 166 -10.11 20.50 12.78
CA TYR A 166 -9.16 19.56 12.18
C TYR A 166 -9.75 18.79 11.00
N LEU A 167 -11.05 18.53 11.03
CA LEU A 167 -11.76 17.84 9.94
C LEU A 167 -11.92 18.77 8.73
N VAL A 168 -12.27 20.02 8.98
CA VAL A 168 -12.37 21.04 7.94
C VAL A 168 -10.99 21.31 7.35
N ALA A 169 -9.94 21.45 8.18
CA ALA A 169 -8.58 21.65 7.73
C ALA A 169 -8.05 20.44 6.94
N GLY A 170 -8.31 19.21 7.40
CA GLY A 170 -7.96 17.98 6.69
C GLY A 170 -8.67 17.86 5.34
N GLY A 171 -9.97 18.10 5.29
CA GLY A 171 -10.77 18.12 4.06
C GLY A 171 -10.29 19.19 3.08
N ALA A 172 -10.02 20.42 3.57
CA ALA A 172 -9.49 21.52 2.77
C ALA A 172 -8.09 21.21 2.24
N ALA A 173 -7.21 20.60 3.04
CA ALA A 173 -5.87 20.20 2.60
C ALA A 173 -5.93 19.14 1.49
N ILE A 174 -6.84 18.16 1.59
CA ILE A 174 -7.05 17.13 0.56
C ILE A 174 -7.62 17.74 -0.71
N ALA A 175 -8.61 18.63 -0.61
CA ALA A 175 -9.19 19.33 -1.74
C ALA A 175 -8.16 20.23 -2.43
N PHE A 176 -7.34 20.93 -1.67
CA PHE A 176 -6.24 21.76 -2.19
C PHE A 176 -5.18 20.91 -2.90
N ALA A 177 -4.72 19.82 -2.28
CA ALA A 177 -3.76 18.89 -2.89
C ALA A 177 -4.33 18.27 -4.17
N GLY A 178 -5.61 17.86 -4.17
CA GLY A 178 -6.32 17.39 -5.36
C GLY A 178 -6.40 18.45 -6.46
N GLY A 179 -6.71 19.70 -6.09
CA GLY A 179 -6.72 20.84 -7.00
C GLY A 179 -5.36 21.10 -7.65
N LEU A 180 -4.28 21.06 -6.87
CA LEU A 180 -2.91 21.19 -7.38
C LEU A 180 -2.57 20.10 -8.39
N VAL A 181 -2.93 18.84 -8.09
CA VAL A 181 -2.71 17.72 -9.03
C VAL A 181 -3.47 17.94 -10.34
N VAL A 182 -4.74 18.38 -10.28
CA VAL A 182 -5.53 18.69 -11.48
C VAL A 182 -4.93 19.86 -12.26
N GLN A 183 -4.48 20.91 -11.57
CA GLN A 183 -3.86 22.08 -12.19
C GLN A 183 -2.54 21.75 -12.88
N PHE A 184 -1.68 20.94 -12.23
CA PHE A 184 -0.36 20.62 -12.73
C PHE A 184 -0.29 19.23 -13.40
N ARG A 185 -1.44 18.61 -13.74
CA ARG A 185 -1.50 17.25 -14.29
C ARG A 185 -0.61 17.03 -15.52
N ARG A 186 -0.47 18.03 -16.41
CA ARG A 186 0.36 17.94 -17.62
C ARG A 186 1.85 17.90 -17.31
N SER A 187 2.27 18.53 -16.22
CA SER A 187 3.67 18.52 -15.76
C SER A 187 3.98 17.30 -14.89
N ILE A 188 2.96 16.67 -14.28
CA ILE A 188 3.12 15.54 -13.37
C ILE A 188 3.16 14.22 -14.14
N PHE A 189 2.27 14.04 -15.11
CA PHE A 189 2.11 12.79 -15.85
C PHE A 189 2.71 12.88 -17.26
N THR A 190 3.39 11.81 -17.64
CA THR A 190 4.07 11.68 -18.93
C THR A 190 3.43 10.63 -19.84
N LEU A 191 2.70 9.66 -19.26
CA LEU A 191 2.03 8.61 -20.01
C LEU A 191 0.77 9.13 -20.73
N PRO A 192 0.35 8.49 -21.85
CA PRO A 192 -0.87 8.79 -22.56
C PRO A 192 -2.11 8.70 -21.67
N ARG A 193 -3.09 9.59 -21.88
CA ARG A 193 -4.31 9.69 -21.04
C ARG A 193 -5.07 8.37 -20.92
N ALA A 194 -5.12 7.57 -21.98
CA ALA A 194 -5.79 6.27 -21.97
C ALA A 194 -5.11 5.29 -20.99
N LEU A 195 -3.77 5.25 -20.96
CA LEU A 195 -3.01 4.45 -19.99
C LEU A 195 -3.18 4.98 -18.56
N LEU A 196 -3.12 6.30 -18.37
CA LEU A 196 -3.38 6.90 -17.05
C LEU A 196 -4.76 6.52 -16.54
N GLY A 197 -5.82 6.64 -17.37
CA GLY A 197 -7.18 6.23 -17.01
C GLY A 197 -7.28 4.76 -16.62
N TRP A 198 -6.60 3.88 -17.36
CA TRP A 198 -6.50 2.46 -17.04
C TRP A 198 -5.82 2.23 -15.68
N MET A 199 -4.68 2.87 -15.43
CA MET A 199 -3.95 2.76 -14.17
C MET A 199 -4.76 3.27 -12.99
N PHE A 200 -5.50 4.39 -13.14
CA PHE A 200 -6.44 4.88 -12.14
C PHE A 200 -7.52 3.84 -11.84
N GLY A 201 -8.11 3.22 -12.87
CA GLY A 201 -9.11 2.17 -12.71
C GLY A 201 -8.58 0.94 -11.98
N VAL A 202 -7.40 0.44 -12.37
CA VAL A 202 -6.75 -0.73 -11.74
C VAL A 202 -6.42 -0.45 -10.28
N HIS A 203 -5.79 0.70 -9.97
CA HIS A 203 -5.47 1.04 -8.59
C HIS A 203 -6.71 1.32 -7.74
N GLY A 204 -7.75 1.97 -8.30
CA GLY A 204 -9.02 2.19 -7.62
C GLY A 204 -9.69 0.86 -7.25
N GLY A 205 -9.83 -0.03 -8.23
CA GLY A 205 -10.38 -1.38 -8.01
C GLY A 205 -9.57 -2.17 -6.98
N ARG A 206 -8.24 -2.12 -7.05
CA ARG A 206 -7.35 -2.75 -6.10
C ARG A 206 -7.60 -2.27 -4.66
N PHE A 207 -7.67 -0.95 -4.44
CA PHE A 207 -7.87 -0.42 -3.10
C PHE A 207 -9.26 -0.74 -2.54
N LEU A 208 -10.31 -0.63 -3.35
CA LEU A 208 -11.66 -0.99 -2.95
C LEU A 208 -11.74 -2.48 -2.60
N LEU A 209 -11.21 -3.35 -3.46
CA LEU A 209 -11.18 -4.79 -3.22
C LEU A 209 -10.38 -5.15 -1.96
N SER A 210 -9.21 -4.52 -1.74
CA SER A 210 -8.40 -4.77 -0.55
C SER A 210 -9.13 -4.40 0.74
N ASN A 211 -9.83 -3.25 0.77
CA ASN A 211 -10.61 -2.85 1.95
C ASN A 211 -11.84 -3.74 2.16
N ALA A 212 -12.52 -4.15 1.08
CA ALA A 212 -13.64 -5.09 1.17
C ALA A 212 -13.18 -6.45 1.72
N LEU A 213 -12.09 -7.01 1.18
CA LEU A 213 -11.52 -8.28 1.69
C LEU A 213 -11.03 -8.15 3.13
N GLN A 214 -10.56 -6.99 3.55
CA GLN A 214 -10.17 -6.75 4.94
C GLN A 214 -11.37 -6.88 5.88
N VAL A 215 -12.52 -6.33 5.52
CA VAL A 215 -13.77 -6.47 6.30
C VAL A 215 -14.25 -7.93 6.28
N VAL A 216 -14.24 -8.58 5.12
CA VAL A 216 -14.60 -10.00 4.99
C VAL A 216 -13.68 -10.87 5.86
N GLN A 217 -12.38 -10.59 5.88
CA GLN A 217 -11.42 -11.32 6.70
C GLN A 217 -11.77 -11.29 8.20
N TRP A 218 -12.18 -10.13 8.70
CA TRP A 218 -12.58 -10.00 10.09
C TRP A 218 -13.94 -10.67 10.36
N TRP A 219 -14.88 -10.45 9.44
CA TRP A 219 -16.23 -11.01 9.56
C TRP A 219 -16.25 -12.55 9.57
N VAL A 220 -15.41 -13.22 8.77
CA VAL A 220 -15.38 -14.69 8.76
C VAL A 220 -14.79 -15.31 10.04
N VAL A 221 -14.10 -14.52 10.87
CA VAL A 221 -13.58 -14.96 12.17
C VAL A 221 -14.59 -14.73 13.29
N ILE A 222 -15.29 -13.61 13.25
CA ILE A 222 -16.26 -13.22 14.28
C ILE A 222 -17.56 -12.76 13.59
N PRO A 223 -18.36 -13.69 13.03
CA PRO A 223 -19.53 -13.34 12.22
C PRO A 223 -20.68 -12.69 13.01
N GLU A 224 -20.67 -12.85 14.34
CA GLU A 224 -21.71 -12.28 15.22
C GLU A 224 -21.56 -10.77 15.41
N ALA A 225 -20.37 -10.22 15.14
CA ALA A 225 -20.13 -8.80 15.32
C ALA A 225 -20.86 -7.97 14.24
N PRO A 226 -21.53 -6.88 14.61
CA PRO A 226 -22.25 -6.04 13.67
C PRO A 226 -21.31 -5.34 12.70
N PHE A 227 -21.81 -4.99 11.52
CA PHE A 227 -21.00 -4.32 10.48
C PHE A 227 -20.37 -3.01 10.96
N SER A 228 -21.04 -2.25 11.84
CA SER A 228 -20.50 -1.03 12.45
C SER A 228 -19.15 -1.25 13.15
N THR A 229 -18.99 -2.39 13.81
CA THR A 229 -17.72 -2.79 14.44
C THR A 229 -16.58 -2.88 13.40
N TRP A 230 -16.84 -3.56 12.29
CA TRP A 230 -15.87 -3.70 11.20
C TRP A 230 -15.62 -2.37 10.48
N ALA A 231 -16.66 -1.55 10.35
CA ALA A 231 -16.55 -0.20 9.80
C ALA A 231 -15.63 0.68 10.67
N THR A 232 -15.80 0.63 11.99
CA THR A 232 -14.95 1.36 12.95
C THR A 232 -13.51 0.88 12.87
N LEU A 233 -13.27 -0.44 12.88
CA LEU A 233 -11.91 -0.98 12.73
C LEU A 233 -11.28 -0.61 11.38
N LEU A 234 -12.06 -0.62 10.30
CA LEU A 234 -11.58 -0.20 8.98
C LEU A 234 -11.20 1.28 8.98
N ALA A 235 -12.00 2.14 9.61
CA ALA A 235 -11.67 3.55 9.76
C ALA A 235 -10.35 3.75 10.55
N VAL A 236 -10.17 3.04 11.67
CA VAL A 236 -8.93 3.06 12.44
C VAL A 236 -7.73 2.56 11.62
N LEU A 237 -7.89 1.48 10.87
CA LEU A 237 -6.86 0.95 9.98
C LEU A 237 -6.46 1.98 8.90
N ILE A 238 -7.45 2.61 8.26
CA ILE A 238 -7.24 3.64 7.24
C ILE A 238 -6.47 4.81 7.83
N ILE A 239 -6.87 5.30 9.00
CA ILE A 239 -6.20 6.43 9.68
C ILE A 239 -4.77 6.04 10.07
N THR A 240 -4.58 4.88 10.70
CA THR A 240 -3.26 4.37 11.11
C THR A 240 -2.30 4.31 9.91
N ASN A 241 -2.78 3.85 8.76
CA ASN A 241 -1.97 3.77 7.55
C ASN A 241 -1.58 5.15 6.97
N ARG A 242 -2.20 6.24 7.42
CA ARG A 242 -1.89 7.63 7.01
C ARG A 242 -0.95 8.36 7.96
N ILE A 243 -0.65 7.79 9.12
CA ILE A 243 0.31 8.40 10.05
C ILE A 243 1.71 8.29 9.44
N PRO A 244 2.35 9.43 9.10
CA PRO A 244 3.69 9.41 8.54
C PRO A 244 4.70 8.92 9.58
N LEU A 245 5.75 8.26 9.11
CA LEU A 245 6.87 7.77 9.95
C LEU A 245 6.50 6.77 11.05
N LEU A 246 5.26 6.28 11.11
CA LEU A 246 4.88 5.24 12.06
C LEU A 246 5.54 3.90 11.65
N PRO A 247 6.49 3.38 12.42
CA PRO A 247 7.08 2.07 12.17
C PRO A 247 6.11 0.97 12.59
N SER A 248 6.15 -0.17 11.90
CA SER A 248 5.34 -1.35 12.25
C SER A 248 3.84 -1.03 12.41
N ARG A 249 3.26 -0.39 11.39
CA ARG A 249 1.84 0.03 11.38
C ARG A 249 0.88 -1.10 11.69
N ASP A 250 1.21 -2.31 11.27
CA ASP A 250 0.49 -3.56 11.54
C ASP A 250 0.43 -3.87 13.03
N LEU A 251 1.54 -3.75 13.74
CA LEU A 251 1.59 -3.97 15.20
C LEU A 251 0.90 -2.84 15.96
N PHE A 252 1.04 -1.59 15.51
CA PHE A 252 0.31 -0.47 16.10
C PHE A 252 -1.20 -0.67 15.96
N PHE A 253 -1.66 -1.04 14.76
CA PHE A 253 -3.07 -1.33 14.50
C PHE A 253 -3.56 -2.52 15.34
N ALA A 254 -2.73 -3.57 15.51
CA ALA A 254 -3.06 -4.69 16.37
C ALA A 254 -3.28 -4.23 17.83
N GLY A 255 -2.36 -3.42 18.37
CA GLY A 255 -2.51 -2.85 19.72
C GLY A 255 -3.77 -2.00 19.89
N ALA A 256 -4.04 -1.12 18.92
CA ALA A 256 -5.25 -0.30 18.91
C ALA A 256 -6.53 -1.16 18.84
N GLY A 257 -6.58 -2.14 17.93
CA GLY A 257 -7.71 -3.04 17.75
C GLY A 257 -8.00 -3.88 19.00
N ILE A 258 -6.97 -4.45 19.63
CA ILE A 258 -7.11 -5.21 20.90
C ILE A 258 -7.61 -4.29 22.01
N GLY A 259 -7.06 -3.07 22.12
CA GLY A 259 -7.48 -2.09 23.13
C GLY A 259 -8.95 -1.66 22.97
N MET A 260 -9.44 -1.57 21.73
CA MET A 260 -10.81 -1.18 21.41
C MET A 260 -11.82 -2.35 21.49
N ALA A 261 -11.36 -3.60 21.49
CA ALA A 261 -12.19 -4.79 21.32
C ALA A 261 -13.35 -4.84 22.33
N ALA A 262 -13.08 -4.57 23.61
CA ALA A 262 -14.11 -4.58 24.66
C ALA A 262 -15.20 -3.53 24.42
N GLY A 263 -14.84 -2.31 24.00
CA GLY A 263 -15.79 -1.24 23.65
C GLY A 263 -16.59 -1.54 22.38
N LEU A 264 -16.06 -2.40 21.51
CA LEU A 264 -16.73 -2.86 20.29
C LEU A 264 -17.56 -4.14 20.47
N GLY A 265 -17.64 -4.66 21.71
CA GLY A 265 -18.38 -5.90 22.00
C GLY A 265 -17.72 -7.17 21.47
N ILE A 266 -16.39 -7.14 21.23
CA ILE A 266 -15.62 -8.28 20.71
C ILE A 266 -14.75 -8.88 21.82
N PRO A 267 -14.66 -10.21 21.95
CA PRO A 267 -13.68 -10.84 22.83
C PRO A 267 -12.26 -10.42 22.49
N GLN A 268 -11.54 -9.85 23.46
CA GLN A 268 -10.17 -9.36 23.24
C GLN A 268 -9.22 -10.45 22.75
N ALA A 269 -9.38 -11.70 23.24
CA ALA A 269 -8.59 -12.84 22.79
C ALA A 269 -8.80 -13.14 21.30
N ALA A 270 -10.05 -13.11 20.80
CA ALA A 270 -10.37 -13.34 19.39
C ALA A 270 -9.77 -12.25 18.49
N MET A 271 -9.88 -10.97 18.92
CA MET A 271 -9.25 -9.85 18.22
C MET A 271 -7.73 -10.01 18.18
N ALA A 272 -7.10 -10.33 19.33
CA ALA A 272 -5.67 -10.53 19.42
C ALA A 272 -5.20 -11.68 18.53
N GLY A 273 -5.86 -12.85 18.61
CA GLY A 273 -5.54 -14.02 17.80
C GLY A 273 -5.59 -13.69 16.29
N MET A 274 -6.67 -13.07 15.84
CA MET A 274 -6.87 -12.69 14.43
C MET A 274 -5.78 -11.73 13.93
N LEU A 275 -5.50 -10.65 14.65
CA LEU A 275 -4.55 -9.62 14.22
C LEU A 275 -3.09 -10.10 14.28
N LEU A 276 -2.75 -10.89 15.31
CA LEU A 276 -1.40 -11.47 15.43
C LEU A 276 -1.11 -12.52 14.36
N VAL A 277 -2.07 -13.43 14.11
CA VAL A 277 -1.93 -14.42 13.03
C VAL A 277 -1.79 -13.73 11.68
N ARG A 278 -2.56 -12.67 11.43
CA ARG A 278 -2.43 -11.88 10.20
C ARG A 278 -1.03 -11.30 10.06
N SER A 279 -0.51 -10.63 11.09
CA SER A 279 0.85 -10.04 11.05
C SER A 279 1.94 -11.10 10.87
N ALA A 280 1.78 -12.26 11.52
CA ALA A 280 2.73 -13.38 11.38
C ALA A 280 2.71 -13.94 9.95
N LEU A 281 1.53 -14.15 9.36
CA LEU A 281 1.38 -14.65 7.99
C LEU A 281 1.98 -13.68 6.96
N ASP A 282 1.78 -12.38 7.11
CA ASP A 282 2.38 -11.40 6.20
C ASP A 282 3.93 -11.48 6.23
N ARG A 283 4.54 -11.67 7.40
CA ARG A 283 5.99 -11.86 7.52
C ARG A 283 6.47 -13.19 6.95
N ILE A 284 5.75 -14.27 7.20
CA ILE A 284 6.07 -15.60 6.65
C ILE A 284 5.99 -15.56 5.12
N LEU A 285 4.93 -14.96 4.56
CA LEU A 285 4.77 -14.83 3.12
C LEU A 285 5.88 -13.96 2.50
N ASN A 286 6.21 -12.83 3.10
CA ASN A 286 7.29 -11.98 2.61
C ASN A 286 8.64 -12.70 2.64
N THR A 287 9.00 -13.31 3.77
CA THR A 287 10.28 -14.04 3.90
C THR A 287 10.36 -15.24 2.98
N GLY A 288 9.26 -16.02 2.90
CA GLY A 288 9.17 -17.19 2.01
C GLY A 288 9.30 -16.81 0.55
N LEU A 289 8.57 -15.77 0.10
CA LEU A 289 8.66 -15.30 -1.28
C LEU A 289 10.00 -14.66 -1.61
N PHE A 290 10.62 -13.95 -0.66
CA PHE A 290 11.98 -13.45 -0.86
C PHE A 290 12.97 -14.59 -1.11
N GLY A 291 12.92 -15.65 -0.27
CA GLY A 291 13.75 -16.83 -0.48
C GLY A 291 13.47 -17.52 -1.81
N LEU A 292 12.20 -17.71 -2.17
CA LEU A 292 11.80 -18.34 -3.43
C LEU A 292 12.26 -17.53 -4.65
N THR A 293 12.15 -16.19 -4.62
CA THR A 293 12.58 -15.35 -5.73
C THR A 293 14.11 -15.33 -5.88
N LEU A 294 14.87 -15.43 -4.78
CA LEU A 294 16.33 -15.59 -4.83
C LEU A 294 16.75 -16.95 -5.43
N LEU A 295 16.06 -18.03 -5.05
CA LEU A 295 16.32 -19.35 -5.63
C LEU A 295 15.96 -19.37 -7.11
N TRP A 296 14.84 -18.78 -7.49
CA TRP A 296 14.41 -18.70 -8.89
C TRP A 296 15.41 -18.00 -9.80
N GLU A 297 16.03 -16.88 -9.35
CA GLU A 297 17.10 -16.21 -10.10
C GLU A 297 18.36 -17.06 -10.27
N ARG A 298 18.70 -17.88 -9.27
CA ARG A 298 19.85 -18.79 -9.38
C ARG A 298 19.66 -19.92 -10.37
N TYR A 299 18.39 -20.36 -10.58
CA TYR A 299 18.05 -21.46 -11.47
C TYR A 299 17.67 -21.01 -12.89
N GLN A 300 17.32 -19.76 -13.07
CA GLN A 300 17.18 -19.17 -14.40
C GLN A 300 18.45 -18.35 -14.70
N GLU A 301 19.38 -18.93 -15.45
CA GLU A 301 20.17 -18.15 -16.41
C GLU A 301 19.13 -17.31 -17.15
N ALA A 302 19.21 -15.96 -17.03
CA ALA A 302 18.17 -15.04 -17.43
C ALA A 302 17.43 -15.53 -18.67
N PRO A 303 16.12 -15.76 -18.65
CA PRO A 303 15.44 -16.16 -19.86
C PRO A 303 15.80 -15.05 -20.86
N GLN A 304 16.39 -15.42 -21.98
CA GLN A 304 16.40 -14.56 -23.14
C GLN A 304 14.92 -14.37 -23.44
N LEU A 305 14.34 -13.33 -22.84
CA LEU A 305 12.99 -12.91 -23.18
C LEU A 305 13.10 -12.60 -24.67
N THR A 306 12.66 -13.57 -25.48
CA THR A 306 12.55 -13.42 -26.91
C THR A 306 11.99 -12.04 -27.15
N SER A 307 12.73 -11.23 -27.90
CA SER A 307 12.41 -9.88 -28.32
C SER A 307 10.91 -9.65 -28.31
N TYR A 308 10.42 -8.97 -27.27
CA TYR A 308 9.04 -8.52 -27.29
C TYR A 308 8.99 -7.43 -28.36
N ALA A 309 8.67 -7.84 -29.58
CA ALA A 309 8.49 -6.92 -30.70
C ALA A 309 7.43 -5.91 -30.29
N HIS A 310 7.88 -4.71 -29.97
CA HIS A 310 6.97 -3.58 -29.83
C HIS A 310 6.32 -3.33 -31.19
N PRO A 311 5.03 -3.05 -31.23
CA PRO A 311 4.53 -2.20 -32.31
C PRO A 311 5.27 -0.89 -32.12
N GLU A 312 6.24 -0.66 -33.01
CA GLU A 312 6.93 0.61 -33.13
C GLU A 312 5.90 1.73 -33.06
N ALA A 313 6.21 2.80 -32.38
CA ALA A 313 5.55 4.08 -32.43
C ALA A 313 4.67 4.56 -31.26
N GLY A 314 4.34 3.79 -30.25
CA GLY A 314 3.32 4.31 -29.32
C GLY A 314 3.84 5.28 -28.25
N LEU A 315 4.95 5.01 -27.63
CA LEU A 315 5.36 5.74 -26.43
C LEU A 315 6.33 6.90 -26.71
N ASP A 316 7.32 6.69 -27.56
CA ASP A 316 8.29 7.72 -27.87
C ASP A 316 7.66 8.78 -28.80
N GLU A 317 6.81 8.40 -29.78
CA GLU A 317 6.03 9.34 -30.60
C GLU A 317 4.98 10.11 -29.80
N ALA A 318 4.31 9.45 -28.83
CA ALA A 318 3.34 10.15 -27.99
C ALA A 318 4.01 11.16 -27.05
N ILE A 319 5.20 10.84 -26.55
CA ILE A 319 5.98 11.74 -25.69
C ILE A 319 6.56 12.90 -26.54
N GLU A 320 7.05 12.64 -27.76
CA GLU A 320 7.55 13.67 -28.65
C GLU A 320 6.42 14.56 -29.20
N SER A 321 5.28 14.00 -29.57
CA SER A 321 4.13 14.76 -30.07
C SER A 321 3.52 15.68 -29.01
N ASP A 322 3.43 15.24 -27.75
CA ASP A 322 2.95 16.09 -26.64
C ASP A 322 4.01 17.16 -26.27
N ALA A 323 5.29 16.86 -26.40
CA ALA A 323 6.37 17.84 -26.21
C ALA A 323 6.39 18.91 -27.33
N ALA A 324 6.15 18.53 -28.58
CA ALA A 324 6.04 19.43 -29.71
C ALA A 324 4.79 20.34 -29.58
N ALA A 325 3.64 19.78 -29.22
CA ALA A 325 2.41 20.55 -29.01
C ALA A 325 2.50 21.54 -27.84
N ALA A 326 3.32 21.22 -26.81
CA ALA A 326 3.56 22.12 -25.69
C ALA A 326 4.47 23.31 -26.05
N THR A 327 5.33 23.15 -27.05
CA THR A 327 6.25 24.21 -27.52
C THR A 327 5.55 25.20 -28.47
N GLU A 328 4.56 24.74 -29.25
CA GLU A 328 3.78 25.59 -30.15
C GLU A 328 2.70 26.44 -29.44
N SER A 329 2.36 26.14 -28.19
CA SER A 329 1.30 26.83 -27.45
C SER A 329 1.77 27.98 -26.57
N GLN A 330 3.05 28.41 -26.64
CA GLN A 330 3.50 29.64 -25.97
C GLN A 330 3.17 30.85 -26.83
N PRO A 331 2.30 31.76 -26.36
CA PRO A 331 2.03 33.02 -27.07
C PRO A 331 3.29 33.92 -27.02
N LYS A 332 3.59 34.50 -28.19
CA LYS A 332 4.61 35.54 -28.35
C LYS A 332 4.24 36.80 -27.57
#